data_13fbc590e022811bf1ad440c881cd6e9
#
_entry.id   13fbc590e022811bf1ad440c881cd6e9
#
_cell.length_a   1.000
_cell.length_b   1.000
_cell.length_c   1.000
_cell.angle_alpha   90.00
_cell.angle_beta   90.00
_cell.angle_gamma   90.00
#
_symmetry.space_group_name_H-M   'P 1'
#
loop_
_entity.id
_entity.type
_entity.pdbx_description
1 polymer ?
#
loop_
_entity_poly.entity_id
_entity_poly.type
_entity_poly.pdbx_seq_one_letter_code
_entity_poly.pdbx_strand_id
1 'polypeptide(L)'
;MKNTITINSTVDVTSIGFAMGMRIYPRRIEFGGTSYNFIGEGLHTAIKNGKQIVDLLTMSDGARRFHLRSDNHGNSWTLLSIAQ
;
A
#
# COMPACT_ATOMS: atom_id res chain seq x y z
N MET A 1 7.71 -13.52 -17.20
CA MET A 1 7.66 -14.01 -15.82
C MET A 1 7.58 -12.82 -14.87
N LYS A 2 6.67 -12.86 -13.94
CA LYS A 2 6.53 -11.77 -12.98
C LYS A 2 7.53 -11.95 -11.85
N ASN A 3 8.30 -10.92 -11.60
CA ASN A 3 9.21 -10.91 -10.46
C ASN A 3 8.54 -10.20 -9.31
N THR A 4 8.43 -10.89 -8.19
CA THR A 4 7.89 -10.33 -6.96
C THR A 4 8.97 -10.37 -5.89
N ILE A 5 9.20 -9.22 -5.28
CA ILE A 5 10.16 -9.10 -4.19
C ILE A 5 9.37 -8.92 -2.90
N THR A 6 9.58 -9.81 -1.96
CA THR A 6 8.97 -9.74 -0.63
C THR A 6 9.75 -8.76 0.24
N ILE A 7 9.04 -7.81 0.84
CA ILE A 7 9.65 -6.73 1.64
C ILE A 7 9.27 -6.87 3.11
N ASN A 8 7.97 -6.83 3.43
CA ASN A 8 7.43 -6.93 4.80
C ASN A 8 8.04 -5.90 5.75
N SER A 9 8.03 -4.63 5.36
CA SER A 9 8.62 -3.55 6.14
C SER A 9 7.67 -2.38 6.24
N THR A 10 7.61 -1.75 7.41
CA THR A 10 6.89 -0.50 7.59
C THR A 10 7.55 0.58 6.74
N VAL A 11 6.73 1.39 6.07
CA VAL A 11 7.20 2.46 5.21
C VAL A 11 6.68 3.80 5.71
N ASP A 12 7.36 4.87 5.32
CA ASP A 12 6.92 6.23 5.61
C ASP A 12 6.00 6.69 4.50
N VAL A 13 4.79 7.10 4.87
CA VAL A 13 3.84 7.69 3.92
C VAL A 13 4.01 9.20 3.98
N THR A 14 4.45 9.78 2.87
CA THR A 14 4.78 11.21 2.81
C THR A 14 3.71 12.04 2.11
N SER A 15 2.73 11.40 1.49
CA SER A 15 1.57 12.05 0.89
C SER A 15 0.39 11.10 0.90
N ILE A 16 -0.79 11.61 1.22
CA ILE A 16 -2.01 10.81 1.28
C ILE A 16 -3.07 11.38 0.34
N GLY A 17 -4.00 10.52 -0.07
CA GLY A 17 -5.19 10.89 -0.79
C GLY A 17 -6.42 10.32 -0.09
N PHE A 18 -7.60 10.79 -0.53
CA PHE A 18 -8.88 10.33 0.00
C PHE A 18 -9.67 9.69 -1.13
N ALA A 19 -10.03 8.43 -0.96
CA ALA A 19 -10.89 7.71 -1.89
C ALA A 19 -12.35 7.93 -1.51
N MET A 20 -13.27 7.38 -2.30
CA MET A 20 -14.69 7.40 -1.97
C MET A 20 -14.90 6.80 -0.59
N GLY A 21 -15.84 7.36 0.18
CA GLY A 21 -16.09 6.94 1.55
C GLY A 21 -15.04 7.43 2.54
N MET A 22 -14.26 8.44 2.16
CA MET A 22 -13.22 9.04 3.02
C MET A 22 -12.11 8.07 3.40
N ARG A 23 -11.94 7.00 2.64
CA ARG A 23 -10.85 6.04 2.88
C ARG A 23 -9.52 6.67 2.50
N ILE A 24 -8.57 6.65 3.44
CA ILE A 24 -7.23 7.21 3.24
C ILE A 24 -6.36 6.18 2.50
N TYR A 25 -5.61 6.64 1.52
CA TYR A 25 -4.64 5.80 0.82
C TYR A 25 -3.32 6.57 0.65
N PRO A 26 -2.17 5.86 0.62
CA PRO A 26 -0.88 6.51 0.39
C PRO A 26 -0.73 6.91 -1.07
N ARG A 27 -0.35 8.15 -1.31
CA ARG A 27 -0.02 8.64 -2.65
C ARG A 27 1.47 8.58 -2.92
N ARG A 28 2.27 8.69 -1.87
CA ARG A 28 3.73 8.58 -1.97
C ARG A 28 4.26 7.94 -0.71
N ILE A 29 5.19 7.01 -0.89
CA ILE A 29 5.88 6.38 0.22
C ILE A 29 7.39 6.55 0.04
N GLU A 30 8.10 6.43 1.15
CA GLU A 30 9.57 6.35 1.15
C GLU A 30 9.99 5.03 1.76
N PHE A 31 10.89 4.36 1.07
CA PHE A 31 11.42 3.08 1.51
C PHE A 31 12.84 2.92 0.97
N GLY A 32 13.78 2.57 1.85
CA GLY A 32 15.17 2.33 1.46
C GLY A 32 15.85 3.54 0.84
N GLY A 33 15.48 4.76 1.27
CA GLY A 33 16.03 6.00 0.73
C GLY A 33 15.46 6.42 -0.61
N THR A 34 14.43 5.73 -1.09
CA THR A 34 13.79 6.02 -2.37
C THR A 34 12.33 6.41 -2.14
N SER A 35 11.87 7.42 -2.87
CA SER A 35 10.47 7.82 -2.88
C SER A 35 9.75 7.19 -4.05
N TYR A 36 8.56 6.67 -3.80
CA TYR A 36 7.70 6.08 -4.83
C TYR A 36 6.39 6.83 -4.88
N ASN A 37 6.04 7.32 -6.07
CA ASN A 37 4.78 8.05 -6.31
C ASN A 37 3.78 7.12 -6.98
N PHE A 38 2.58 7.06 -6.42
CA PHE A 38 1.55 6.15 -6.93
C PHE A 38 0.57 6.89 -7.82
N ILE A 39 0.00 6.15 -8.77
CA ILE A 39 -0.99 6.65 -9.72
C ILE A 39 -2.35 6.16 -9.26
N GLY A 40 -3.30 7.08 -9.09
CA GLY A 40 -4.67 6.75 -8.75
C GLY A 40 -4.84 6.25 -7.33
N GLU A 41 -6.01 5.66 -7.06
CA GLU A 41 -6.40 5.18 -5.75
C GLU A 41 -5.99 3.73 -5.48
N GLY A 42 -5.58 3.02 -6.53
CA GLY A 42 -5.25 1.61 -6.43
C GLY A 42 -6.46 0.71 -6.26
N LEU A 43 -6.19 -0.53 -5.89
CA LEU A 43 -7.21 -1.53 -5.63
C LEU A 43 -7.21 -1.88 -4.15
N HIS A 44 -8.36 -1.72 -3.52
CA HIS A 44 -8.54 -2.01 -2.10
C HIS A 44 -9.24 -3.36 -1.92
N THR A 45 -8.71 -4.17 -1.04
CA THR A 45 -9.29 -5.45 -0.66
C THR A 45 -9.31 -5.56 0.86
N ALA A 46 -10.46 -5.88 1.41
CA ALA A 46 -10.59 -6.16 2.84
C ALA A 46 -10.71 -7.66 3.03
N ILE A 47 -9.85 -8.22 3.86
CA ILE A 47 -9.89 -9.64 4.18
C ILE A 47 -10.34 -9.79 5.63
N LYS A 48 -11.42 -10.54 5.83
CA LYS A 48 -11.93 -10.83 7.16
C LYS A 48 -11.29 -12.12 7.66
N ASN A 49 -10.60 -12.03 8.79
CA ASN A 49 -9.97 -13.17 9.43
C ASN A 49 -10.45 -13.23 10.89
N GLY A 50 -11.47 -14.06 11.13
CA GLY A 50 -12.11 -14.09 12.43
C GLY A 50 -12.79 -12.77 12.75
N LYS A 51 -12.40 -12.14 13.84
CA LYS A 51 -12.94 -10.82 14.24
C LYS A 51 -12.13 -9.66 13.67
N GLN A 52 -11.05 -9.96 12.96
CA GLN A 52 -10.16 -8.92 12.43
C GLN A 52 -10.43 -8.70 10.95
N ILE A 53 -10.31 -7.45 10.54
CA ILE A 53 -10.38 -7.06 9.14
C ILE A 53 -9.00 -6.52 8.77
N VAL A 54 -8.40 -7.11 7.73
CA VAL A 54 -7.12 -6.67 7.21
C VAL A 54 -7.37 -5.94 5.91
N ASP A 55 -6.93 -4.69 5.83
CA ASP A 55 -7.05 -3.88 4.63
C ASP A 55 -5.77 -3.97 3.81
N LEU A 56 -5.91 -4.44 2.59
CA LEU A 56 -4.81 -4.56 1.64
C LEU A 56 -5.03 -3.58 0.50
N LEU A 57 -3.96 -2.99 0.03
CA LEU A 57 -4.00 -2.01 -1.04
C LEU A 57 -2.94 -2.35 -2.07
N THR A 58 -3.34 -2.38 -3.34
CA THR A 58 -2.40 -2.53 -4.45
C THR A 58 -2.30 -1.21 -5.18
N MET A 59 -1.12 -0.61 -5.15
CA MET A 59 -0.84 0.66 -5.81
C MET A 59 0.10 0.44 -6.98
N SER A 60 0.06 1.36 -7.93
CA SER A 60 0.94 1.30 -9.10
C SER A 60 1.70 2.63 -9.25
N ASP A 61 2.96 2.55 -9.65
CA ASP A 61 3.73 3.73 -10.04
C ASP A 61 3.82 3.87 -11.57
N GLY A 62 3.08 3.04 -12.31
CA GLY A 62 3.10 2.99 -13.76
C GLY A 62 3.96 1.86 -14.31
N ALA A 63 4.86 1.31 -13.53
CA ALA A 63 5.76 0.24 -13.95
C ALA A 63 5.68 -0.97 -13.03
N ARG A 64 5.45 -0.73 -11.74
CA ARG A 64 5.43 -1.78 -10.72
C ARG A 64 4.17 -1.70 -9.90
N ARG A 65 3.83 -2.80 -9.23
CA ARG A 65 2.71 -2.87 -8.30
C ARG A 65 3.26 -3.04 -6.89
N PHE A 66 2.72 -2.25 -5.99
CA PHE A 66 3.11 -2.23 -4.60
C PHE A 66 1.95 -2.75 -3.77
N HIS A 67 2.20 -3.83 -3.02
CA HIS A 67 1.17 -4.43 -2.17
C HIS A 67 1.41 -3.95 -0.74
N LEU A 68 0.44 -3.23 -0.20
CA LEU A 68 0.55 -2.62 1.12
C LEU A 68 -0.56 -3.14 2.03
N ARG A 69 -0.26 -3.19 3.32
CA ARG A 69 -1.24 -3.49 4.35
C ARG A 69 -1.40 -2.28 5.24
N SER A 70 -2.64 -1.90 5.49
CA SER A 70 -2.95 -0.83 6.44
C SER A 70 -2.89 -1.39 7.85
N ASP A 71 -2.17 -0.71 8.72
CA ASP A 71 -2.06 -1.07 10.13
C ASP A 71 -2.64 0.05 10.98
N ASN A 72 -3.16 -0.31 12.15
CA ASN A 72 -3.71 0.65 13.11
C ASN A 72 -4.71 1.62 12.48
N HIS A 73 -5.65 1.08 11.71
CA HIS A 73 -6.71 1.86 11.05
C HIS A 73 -6.17 2.96 10.12
N GLY A 74 -5.11 2.66 9.41
CA GLY A 74 -4.52 3.59 8.46
C GLY A 74 -3.46 4.52 9.04
N ASN A 75 -3.10 4.34 10.31
CA ASN A 75 -2.06 5.17 10.93
C ASN A 75 -0.66 4.76 10.52
N SER A 76 -0.48 3.53 10.05
CA SER A 76 0.79 3.08 9.50
C SER A 76 0.54 2.09 8.38
N TRP A 77 1.56 1.88 7.56
CA TRP A 77 1.48 1.02 6.40
C TRP A 77 2.69 0.13 6.31
N THR A 78 2.45 -1.13 5.97
CA THR A 78 3.51 -2.11 5.73
C THR A 78 3.55 -2.40 4.23
N LEU A 79 4.72 -2.22 3.63
CA LEU A 79 4.94 -2.64 2.26
C LEU A 79 5.24 -4.13 2.27
N LEU A 80 4.31 -4.92 1.75
CA LEU A 80 4.42 -6.38 1.76
C LEU A 80 5.34 -6.86 0.66
N SER A 81 5.13 -6.36 -0.56
CA SER A 81 5.88 -6.82 -1.73
C SER A 81 5.80 -5.80 -2.85
N ILE A 82 6.73 -5.93 -3.78
CA ILE A 82 6.75 -5.16 -5.03
C ILE A 82 6.78 -6.18 -6.17
N ALA A 83 5.87 -6.04 -7.12
CA ALA A 83 5.77 -6.91 -8.30
C ALA A 83 5.99 -6.09 -9.56
N GLN A 84 6.68 -6.68 -10.51
CA GLN A 84 6.90 -6.06 -11.81
C GLN A 84 5.98 -6.63 -12.87
#